data_ba9d2fe75f535100ad2d28cf4ec63391
#
_entry.id   ba9d2fe75f535100ad2d28cf4ec63391
#
_cell.length_a   1.000
_cell.length_b   1.000
_cell.length_c   1.000
_cell.angle_alpha   90.00
_cell.angle_beta   90.00
_cell.angle_gamma   90.00
#
_symmetry.space_group_name_H-M   'P 1'
#
loop_
_entity.id
_entity.type
_entity.pdbx_description
1 polymer ?
#
loop_
_entity_poly.entity_id
_entity_poly.type
_entity_poly.pdbx_seq_one_letter_code
_entity_poly.pdbx_strand_id
1 'polypeptide(L)'
;YASITDMVADPAIDAIWLCGPNHARIENVEEIADAVIRGKGDLTGLACEKPLARTVKEAKQVAALTRRAGLKHGYLENQLFSPQVEHGRTLLWARGAATTGRPYLARAAEEHSGPHMPWFWQGKLQGGGVLNDMMCHSVEVVRHLLTKPGAPRSSVRPVGITGRIASLKWSRPEYVRRLKKTM
;
A
#
# COMPACT_ATOMS: atom_id res chain seq x y z
N TYR A 1 -14.84 18.41 -7.77
CA TYR A 1 -14.48 18.33 -9.20
C TYR A 1 -15.36 17.30 -9.89
N ALA A 2 -15.64 17.51 -11.17
CA ALA A 2 -16.42 16.57 -11.96
C ALA A 2 -15.56 15.41 -12.50
N SER A 3 -14.26 15.64 -12.64
CA SER A 3 -13.29 14.64 -13.10
C SER A 3 -11.94 14.82 -12.42
N ILE A 4 -11.07 13.81 -12.53
CA ILE A 4 -9.66 13.91 -12.13
C ILE A 4 -8.92 14.92 -13.00
N THR A 5 -9.24 14.98 -14.29
CA THR A 5 -8.69 15.97 -15.22
C THR A 5 -8.99 17.41 -14.78
N ASP A 6 -10.22 17.68 -14.31
CA ASP A 6 -10.56 19.00 -13.77
C ASP A 6 -9.78 19.33 -12.49
N MET A 7 -9.53 18.33 -11.66
CA MET A 7 -8.70 18.48 -10.46
C MET A 7 -7.23 18.79 -10.83
N VAL A 8 -6.68 18.11 -11.82
CA VAL A 8 -5.31 18.36 -12.33
C VAL A 8 -5.19 19.75 -12.94
N ALA A 9 -6.25 20.24 -13.57
CA ALA A 9 -6.27 21.55 -14.22
C ALA A 9 -6.41 22.73 -13.24
N ASP A 10 -6.75 22.50 -11.99
CA ASP A 10 -6.88 23.55 -10.98
C ASP A 10 -5.49 24.01 -10.51
N PRO A 11 -5.11 25.28 -10.73
CA PRO A 11 -3.81 25.81 -10.33
C PRO A 11 -3.59 25.86 -8.81
N ALA A 12 -4.62 25.63 -8.01
CA ALA A 12 -4.51 25.53 -6.55
C ALA A 12 -4.12 24.13 -6.07
N ILE A 13 -4.02 23.14 -6.98
CA ILE A 13 -3.68 21.75 -6.65
C ILE A 13 -2.25 21.43 -7.09
N ASP A 14 -1.34 21.26 -6.13
CA ASP A 14 0.04 20.87 -6.38
C ASP A 14 0.26 19.36 -6.39
N ALA A 15 -0.56 18.60 -5.66
CA ALA A 15 -0.44 17.16 -5.52
C ALA A 15 -1.79 16.49 -5.29
N ILE A 16 -1.91 15.24 -5.73
CA ILE A 16 -3.10 14.40 -5.53
C ILE A 16 -2.74 13.20 -4.66
N TRP A 17 -3.61 12.88 -3.70
CA TRP A 17 -3.55 11.67 -2.90
C TRP A 17 -4.70 10.74 -3.29
N LEU A 18 -4.36 9.59 -3.89
CA LEU A 18 -5.33 8.57 -4.28
C LEU A 18 -5.65 7.63 -3.12
N CYS A 19 -6.82 7.85 -2.51
CA CYS A 19 -7.39 7.02 -1.43
C CYS A 19 -8.49 6.07 -1.91
N GLY A 20 -8.80 6.06 -3.18
CA GLY A 20 -9.84 5.24 -3.79
C GLY A 20 -9.56 3.74 -3.78
N PRO A 21 -10.55 2.91 -4.13
CA PRO A 21 -10.44 1.46 -4.10
C PRO A 21 -9.38 0.92 -5.08
N ASN A 22 -8.85 -0.27 -4.77
CA ASN A 22 -7.74 -0.88 -5.51
C ASN A 22 -7.99 -1.00 -7.02
N HIS A 23 -9.22 -1.35 -7.40
CA HIS A 23 -9.58 -1.56 -8.81
C HIS A 23 -9.58 -0.28 -9.66
N ALA A 24 -9.78 0.88 -9.04
CA ALA A 24 -9.77 2.16 -9.74
C ALA A 24 -8.37 2.79 -9.87
N ARG A 25 -7.35 2.19 -9.22
CA ARG A 25 -6.02 2.78 -9.10
C ARG A 25 -5.36 3.05 -10.44
N ILE A 26 -5.36 2.06 -11.34
CA ILE A 26 -4.70 2.18 -12.64
C ILE A 26 -5.36 3.26 -13.48
N GLU A 27 -6.68 3.21 -13.61
CA GLU A 27 -7.46 4.17 -14.40
C GLU A 27 -7.25 5.60 -13.90
N ASN A 28 -7.29 5.79 -12.58
CA ASN A 28 -7.05 7.10 -11.98
C ASN A 28 -5.62 7.62 -12.24
N VAL A 29 -4.60 6.75 -12.14
CA VAL A 29 -3.21 7.14 -12.42
C VAL A 29 -3.00 7.42 -13.90
N GLU A 30 -3.65 6.67 -14.81
CA GLU A 30 -3.63 6.93 -16.25
C GLU A 30 -4.22 8.30 -16.56
N GLU A 31 -5.39 8.62 -16.01
CA GLU A 31 -6.04 9.92 -16.22
C GLU A 31 -5.17 11.08 -15.71
N ILE A 32 -4.59 10.96 -14.50
CA ILE A 32 -3.67 11.97 -13.95
C ILE A 32 -2.45 12.14 -14.86
N ALA A 33 -1.79 11.04 -15.20
CA ALA A 33 -0.57 11.08 -16.01
C ALA A 33 -0.82 11.68 -17.39
N ASP A 34 -1.91 11.31 -18.03
CA ASP A 34 -2.29 11.84 -19.35
C ASP A 34 -2.67 13.33 -19.28
N ALA A 35 -3.37 13.76 -18.25
CA ALA A 35 -3.70 15.17 -18.05
C ALA A 35 -2.42 16.03 -17.88
N VAL A 36 -1.48 15.58 -17.05
CA VAL A 36 -0.18 16.28 -16.86
C VAL A 36 0.64 16.30 -18.14
N ILE A 37 0.79 15.16 -18.84
CA ILE A 37 1.55 15.08 -20.08
C ILE A 37 0.97 15.97 -21.18
N ARG A 38 -0.35 16.15 -21.22
CA ARG A 38 -1.04 17.06 -22.14
C ARG A 38 -1.01 18.53 -21.70
N GLY A 39 -0.31 18.85 -20.62
CA GLY A 39 -0.21 20.24 -20.13
C GLY A 39 -1.53 20.81 -19.61
N LYS A 40 -2.39 19.96 -19.03
CA LYS A 40 -3.67 20.43 -18.46
C LYS A 40 -3.50 21.13 -17.11
N GLY A 41 -2.36 20.92 -16.43
CA GLY A 41 -2.02 21.56 -15.16
C GLY A 41 -0.59 21.22 -14.73
N ASP A 42 -0.12 21.90 -13.69
CA ASP A 42 1.26 21.83 -13.20
C ASP A 42 1.42 20.95 -11.96
N LEU A 43 0.70 19.83 -11.93
CA LEU A 43 0.77 18.87 -10.81
C LEU A 43 2.20 18.36 -10.63
N THR A 44 2.74 18.45 -9.42
CA THR A 44 4.12 18.04 -9.09
C THR A 44 4.19 16.71 -8.36
N GLY A 45 3.11 16.26 -7.71
CA GLY A 45 3.13 15.09 -6.86
C GLY A 45 1.91 14.18 -6.95
N LEU A 46 2.16 12.88 -6.76
CA LEU A 46 1.14 11.85 -6.66
C LEU A 46 1.45 10.91 -5.50
N ALA A 47 0.55 10.80 -4.55
CA ALA A 47 0.62 9.82 -3.47
C ALA A 47 -0.47 8.75 -3.67
N CYS A 48 -0.13 7.50 -3.40
CA CYS A 48 -1.06 6.38 -3.52
C CYS A 48 -1.16 5.61 -2.20
N GLU A 49 -2.38 5.38 -1.76
CA GLU A 49 -2.67 4.50 -0.63
C GLU A 49 -2.27 3.05 -0.92
N LYS A 50 -2.05 2.33 0.18
CA LYS A 50 -1.83 0.88 0.16
C LYS A 50 -3.13 0.12 -0.19
N PRO A 51 -3.02 -1.04 -0.81
CA PRO A 51 -1.86 -1.49 -1.57
C PRO A 51 -1.69 -0.66 -2.83
N LEU A 52 -0.47 -0.58 -3.37
CA LEU A 52 -0.18 0.24 -4.55
C LEU A 52 -1.04 -0.16 -5.76
N ALA A 53 -1.31 -1.46 -5.90
CA ALA A 53 -2.17 -2.02 -6.94
C ALA A 53 -2.63 -3.44 -6.55
N ARG A 54 -3.51 -4.04 -7.36
CA ARG A 54 -4.00 -5.42 -7.16
C ARG A 54 -2.93 -6.47 -7.48
N THR A 55 -2.03 -6.17 -8.39
CA THR A 55 -0.99 -7.09 -8.88
C THR A 55 0.34 -6.38 -9.06
N VAL A 56 1.43 -7.16 -9.11
CA VAL A 56 2.77 -6.62 -9.43
C VAL A 56 2.82 -5.99 -10.83
N LYS A 57 2.06 -6.53 -11.80
CA LYS A 57 1.96 -5.94 -13.14
C LYS A 57 1.39 -4.53 -13.09
N GLU A 58 0.27 -4.36 -12.41
CA GLU A 58 -0.36 -3.05 -12.20
C GLU A 58 0.54 -2.09 -11.42
N ALA A 59 1.20 -2.56 -10.36
CA ALA A 59 2.14 -1.73 -9.60
C ALA A 59 3.30 -1.21 -10.46
N LYS A 60 3.84 -2.03 -11.36
CA LYS A 60 4.85 -1.61 -12.34
C LYS A 60 4.29 -0.58 -13.32
N GLN A 61 3.04 -0.73 -13.73
CA GLN A 61 2.35 0.22 -14.61
C GLN A 61 2.15 1.58 -13.90
N VAL A 62 1.66 1.59 -12.66
CA VAL A 62 1.57 2.82 -11.83
C VAL A 62 2.91 3.54 -11.78
N ALA A 63 3.97 2.82 -11.43
CA ALA A 63 5.31 3.39 -11.34
C ALA A 63 5.85 3.92 -12.69
N ALA A 64 5.50 3.28 -13.80
CA ALA A 64 5.91 3.72 -15.13
C ALA A 64 5.16 4.99 -15.56
N LEU A 65 3.85 5.05 -15.33
CA LEU A 65 3.00 6.20 -15.64
C LEU A 65 3.44 7.44 -14.86
N THR A 66 3.66 7.29 -13.56
CA THR A 66 4.08 8.38 -12.68
C THR A 66 5.43 8.97 -13.10
N ARG A 67 6.40 8.09 -13.44
CA ARG A 67 7.69 8.55 -13.96
C ARG A 67 7.57 9.23 -15.32
N ARG A 68 6.75 8.70 -16.23
CA ARG A 68 6.51 9.29 -17.56
C ARG A 68 5.92 10.69 -17.45
N ALA A 69 5.05 10.91 -16.48
CA ALA A 69 4.47 12.22 -16.20
C ALA A 69 5.38 13.17 -15.41
N GLY A 70 6.60 12.74 -15.02
CA GLY A 70 7.54 13.57 -14.26
C GLY A 70 7.10 13.84 -12.82
N LEU A 71 6.11 13.12 -12.30
CA LEU A 71 5.57 13.34 -10.96
C LEU A 71 6.48 12.79 -9.86
N LYS A 72 6.68 13.54 -8.80
CA LYS A 72 7.15 13.01 -7.53
C LYS A 72 6.09 12.06 -6.98
N HIS A 73 6.50 10.91 -6.47
CA HIS A 73 5.53 9.91 -6.05
C HIS A 73 5.81 9.34 -4.66
N GLY A 74 4.75 9.02 -3.93
CA GLY A 74 4.79 8.35 -2.65
C GLY A 74 3.84 7.14 -2.63
N TYR A 75 4.34 6.03 -2.10
CA TYR A 75 3.53 4.90 -1.65
C TYR A 75 3.32 5.05 -0.14
N LEU A 76 2.07 5.13 0.28
CA LEU A 76 1.73 5.49 1.64
C LEU A 76 1.42 4.25 2.49
N GLU A 77 2.43 3.83 3.24
CA GLU A 77 2.31 2.81 4.26
C GLU A 77 2.25 3.51 5.63
N ASN A 78 1.03 3.82 6.06
CA ASN A 78 0.78 4.65 7.23
C ASN A 78 1.27 4.04 8.55
N GLN A 79 1.34 2.72 8.68
CA GLN A 79 1.76 2.08 9.92
C GLN A 79 3.24 2.35 10.27
N LEU A 80 4.07 2.68 9.29
CA LEU A 80 5.45 3.09 9.54
C LEU A 80 5.56 4.35 10.40
N PHE A 81 4.55 5.21 10.30
CA PHE A 81 4.51 6.52 10.98
C PHE A 81 3.74 6.47 12.31
N SER A 82 3.27 5.30 12.73
CA SER A 82 2.64 5.19 14.02
C SER A 82 3.66 5.42 15.14
N PRO A 83 3.31 6.19 16.19
CA PRO A 83 4.23 6.48 17.29
C PRO A 83 4.84 5.24 17.93
N GLN A 84 4.09 4.14 18.01
CA GLN A 84 4.53 2.88 18.58
C GLN A 84 5.63 2.21 17.73
N VAL A 85 5.51 2.26 16.41
CA VAL A 85 6.50 1.69 15.48
C VAL A 85 7.77 2.53 15.51
N GLU A 86 7.67 3.86 15.41
CA GLU A 86 8.83 4.76 15.44
C GLU A 86 9.56 4.75 16.77
N HIS A 87 8.82 4.78 17.89
CA HIS A 87 9.43 4.68 19.22
C HIS A 87 10.07 3.30 19.43
N GLY A 88 9.37 2.23 19.07
CA GLY A 88 9.90 0.86 19.14
C GLY A 88 11.18 0.69 18.33
N ARG A 89 11.22 1.23 17.11
CA ARG A 89 12.43 1.23 16.27
C ARG A 89 13.59 1.97 16.92
N THR A 90 13.33 3.13 17.49
CA THR A 90 14.35 3.94 18.20
C THR A 90 14.93 3.14 19.37
N LEU A 91 14.09 2.55 20.22
CA LEU A 91 14.56 1.73 21.35
C LEU A 91 15.35 0.51 20.88
N LEU A 92 14.86 -0.17 19.85
CA LEU A 92 15.50 -1.37 19.28
C LEU A 92 16.93 -1.07 18.84
N TRP A 93 17.13 0.02 18.11
CA TRP A 93 18.44 0.32 17.54
C TRP A 93 19.37 1.13 18.47
N ALA A 94 18.83 2.07 19.25
CA ALA A 94 19.62 2.89 20.14
C ALA A 94 20.05 2.16 21.43
N ARG A 95 19.24 1.17 21.88
CA ARG A 95 19.49 0.45 23.13
C ARG A 95 19.67 -1.05 22.90
N GLY A 96 18.71 -1.72 22.29
CA GLY A 96 18.74 -3.18 22.09
C GLY A 96 19.94 -3.60 21.26
N ALA A 97 20.10 -3.04 20.08
CA ALA A 97 21.20 -3.41 19.17
C ALA A 97 22.61 -3.06 19.71
N ALA A 98 22.70 -2.05 20.57
CA ALA A 98 23.96 -1.66 21.22
C ALA A 98 24.43 -2.70 22.25
N THR A 99 23.52 -3.47 22.84
CA THR A 99 23.83 -4.45 23.90
C THR A 99 23.79 -5.89 23.43
N THR A 100 22.84 -6.23 22.56
CA THR A 100 22.59 -7.64 22.15
C THR A 100 22.90 -7.91 20.68
N GLY A 101 23.35 -6.90 19.95
CA GLY A 101 23.64 -7.02 18.53
C GLY A 101 22.42 -6.77 17.64
N ARG A 102 22.65 -6.87 16.34
CA ARG A 102 21.67 -6.57 15.31
C ARG A 102 20.42 -7.46 15.43
N PRO A 103 19.20 -6.89 15.30
CA PRO A 103 17.98 -7.66 15.18
C PRO A 103 18.05 -8.60 13.96
N TYR A 104 17.70 -9.86 14.13
CA TYR A 104 17.76 -10.88 13.07
C TYR A 104 16.43 -11.60 12.84
N LEU A 105 15.48 -11.48 13.75
CA LEU A 105 14.16 -12.10 13.66
C LEU A 105 13.09 -11.07 14.01
N ALA A 106 12.05 -11.01 13.20
CA ALA A 106 10.84 -10.27 13.51
C ALA A 106 9.61 -11.14 13.22
N ARG A 107 8.57 -10.94 14.02
CA ARG A 107 7.25 -11.53 13.82
C ARG A 107 6.23 -10.39 13.83
N ALA A 108 5.33 -10.39 12.85
CA ALA A 108 4.25 -9.45 12.78
C ALA A 108 2.95 -10.20 12.48
N ALA A 109 1.88 -9.75 13.10
CA ALA A 109 0.53 -10.23 12.83
C ALA A 109 -0.40 -9.02 12.79
N GLU A 110 -1.39 -9.11 11.94
CA GLU A 110 -2.47 -8.14 11.86
C GLU A 110 -3.78 -8.89 11.67
N GLU A 111 -4.72 -8.64 12.56
CA GLU A 111 -5.95 -9.40 12.66
C GLU A 111 -7.14 -8.47 12.84
N HIS A 112 -8.20 -8.68 12.06
CA HIS A 112 -9.49 -8.02 12.25
C HIS A 112 -10.65 -8.87 11.71
N SER A 113 -11.88 -8.43 11.98
CA SER A 113 -13.09 -9.18 11.64
C SER A 113 -13.40 -9.27 10.14
N GLY A 114 -12.69 -8.55 9.31
CA GLY A 114 -12.86 -8.44 7.87
C GLY A 114 -13.25 -7.03 7.42
N PRO A 115 -13.13 -6.75 6.13
CA PRO A 115 -13.42 -5.43 5.56
C PRO A 115 -14.92 -5.14 5.53
N HIS A 116 -15.27 -3.85 5.54
CA HIS A 116 -16.66 -3.38 5.60
C HIS A 116 -17.27 -3.09 4.22
N MET A 117 -16.46 -2.83 3.20
CA MET A 117 -16.95 -2.49 1.88
C MET A 117 -17.10 -3.72 0.98
N PRO A 118 -18.19 -3.85 0.21
CA PRO A 118 -18.47 -5.04 -0.61
C PRO A 118 -17.37 -5.39 -1.61
N TRP A 119 -16.67 -4.41 -2.19
CA TRP A 119 -15.63 -4.66 -3.20
C TRP A 119 -14.42 -5.42 -2.66
N PHE A 120 -14.13 -5.34 -1.35
CA PHE A 120 -13.06 -6.11 -0.72
C PHE A 120 -13.27 -7.64 -0.82
N TRP A 121 -14.52 -8.08 -0.90
CA TRP A 121 -14.88 -9.48 -1.00
C TRP A 121 -14.86 -10.02 -2.42
N GLN A 122 -14.61 -9.15 -3.40
CA GLN A 122 -14.54 -9.50 -4.80
C GLN A 122 -13.07 -9.52 -5.26
N GLY A 123 -12.53 -10.73 -5.50
CA GLY A 123 -11.12 -10.91 -5.83
C GLY A 123 -10.63 -10.07 -7.02
N LYS A 124 -11.48 -9.86 -8.02
CA LYS A 124 -11.17 -9.01 -9.19
C LYS A 124 -10.98 -7.54 -8.82
N LEU A 125 -11.70 -7.05 -7.82
CA LEU A 125 -11.66 -5.66 -7.39
C LEU A 125 -10.57 -5.42 -6.35
N GLN A 126 -10.43 -6.34 -5.39
CA GLN A 126 -9.48 -6.23 -4.28
C GLN A 126 -8.05 -6.67 -4.68
N GLY A 127 -7.90 -7.81 -5.38
CA GLY A 127 -6.64 -8.30 -5.92
C GLY A 127 -6.10 -9.54 -5.21
N GLY A 128 -5.74 -9.49 -3.94
CA GLY A 128 -5.02 -10.56 -3.26
C GLY A 128 -5.54 -10.96 -1.88
N GLY A 129 -6.77 -10.57 -1.53
CA GLY A 129 -7.37 -10.88 -0.23
C GLY A 129 -6.53 -10.31 0.93
N VAL A 130 -6.45 -11.04 2.04
CA VAL A 130 -5.76 -10.60 3.25
C VAL A 130 -4.26 -10.32 3.03
N LEU A 131 -3.62 -11.01 2.08
CA LEU A 131 -2.20 -10.74 1.78
C LEU A 131 -2.00 -9.33 1.19
N ASN A 132 -2.91 -8.91 0.32
CA ASN A 132 -2.82 -7.60 -0.31
C ASN A 132 -3.32 -6.48 0.61
N ASP A 133 -4.28 -6.77 1.48
CA ASP A 133 -4.89 -5.78 2.37
C ASP A 133 -4.10 -5.54 3.65
N MET A 134 -3.68 -6.62 4.31
CA MET A 134 -3.11 -6.60 5.66
C MET A 134 -1.61 -6.92 5.69
N MET A 135 -1.18 -7.93 4.93
CA MET A 135 0.21 -8.36 4.96
C MET A 135 1.17 -7.29 4.43
N CYS A 136 0.72 -6.38 3.58
CA CYS A 136 1.54 -5.24 3.13
C CYS A 136 2.05 -4.41 4.31
N HIS A 137 1.22 -4.15 5.33
CA HIS A 137 1.59 -3.48 6.56
C HIS A 137 2.65 -4.27 7.33
N SER A 138 2.36 -5.54 7.62
CA SER A 138 3.26 -6.41 8.38
C SER A 138 4.64 -6.54 7.73
N VAL A 139 4.69 -6.72 6.41
CA VAL A 139 5.95 -6.82 5.66
C VAL A 139 6.76 -5.52 5.75
N GLU A 140 6.13 -4.37 5.54
CA GLU A 140 6.84 -3.10 5.57
C GLU A 140 7.26 -2.68 6.99
N VAL A 141 6.42 -2.91 8.01
CA VAL A 141 6.78 -2.66 9.41
C VAL A 141 7.98 -3.52 9.82
N VAL A 142 7.98 -4.83 9.52
CA VAL A 142 9.11 -5.71 9.79
C VAL A 142 10.38 -5.24 9.08
N ARG A 143 10.26 -4.92 7.81
CA ARG A 143 11.39 -4.41 7.02
C ARG A 143 11.94 -3.10 7.59
N HIS A 144 11.06 -2.19 8.01
CA HIS A 144 11.42 -0.92 8.64
C HIS A 144 12.16 -1.13 9.97
N LEU A 145 11.64 -2.03 10.82
CA LEU A 145 12.27 -2.35 12.10
C LEU A 145 13.64 -3.03 11.94
N LEU A 146 13.80 -3.90 10.95
CA LEU A 146 15.07 -4.60 10.69
C LEU A 146 16.10 -3.74 9.93
N THR A 147 15.68 -2.63 9.31
CA THR A 147 16.58 -1.71 8.61
C THR A 147 17.23 -0.75 9.61
N LYS A 148 18.57 -0.79 9.69
CA LYS A 148 19.31 0.15 10.56
C LYS A 148 18.96 1.59 10.21
N PRO A 149 18.72 2.48 11.19
CA PRO A 149 18.54 3.90 10.93
C PRO A 149 19.66 4.49 10.05
N GLY A 150 19.29 5.26 9.03
CA GLY A 150 20.22 5.81 8.05
C GLY A 150 20.66 4.84 6.93
N ALA A 151 20.41 3.54 7.05
CA ALA A 151 20.68 2.60 5.96
C ALA A 151 19.58 2.64 4.88
N PRO A 152 19.93 2.40 3.61
CA PRO A 152 18.94 2.33 2.55
C PRO A 152 18.00 1.13 2.74
N ARG A 153 16.75 1.25 2.31
CA ARG A 153 15.75 0.15 2.39
C ARG A 153 16.20 -1.12 1.66
N SER A 154 17.05 -0.99 0.66
CA SER A 154 17.65 -2.12 -0.06
C SER A 154 18.63 -2.95 0.78
N SER A 155 19.05 -2.48 1.95
CA SER A 155 19.90 -3.24 2.88
C SER A 155 19.20 -4.46 3.49
N VAL A 156 17.85 -4.48 3.47
CA VAL A 156 17.03 -5.62 3.86
C VAL A 156 16.13 -5.98 2.69
N ARG A 157 16.40 -7.12 2.07
CA ARG A 157 15.62 -7.63 0.93
C ARG A 157 15.35 -9.13 1.09
N PRO A 158 14.18 -9.62 0.63
CA PRO A 158 13.91 -11.04 0.68
C PRO A 158 14.83 -11.81 -0.28
N VAL A 159 15.31 -12.96 0.17
CA VAL A 159 16.07 -13.95 -0.63
C VAL A 159 15.26 -15.23 -0.86
N GLY A 160 14.21 -15.44 -0.08
CA GLY A 160 13.26 -16.53 -0.23
C GLY A 160 11.94 -16.17 0.46
N ILE A 161 10.83 -16.68 -0.07
CA ILE A 161 9.49 -16.46 0.48
C ILE A 161 8.75 -17.80 0.47
N THR A 162 8.10 -18.11 1.58
CA THR A 162 7.14 -19.21 1.67
C THR A 162 5.83 -18.66 2.16
N GLY A 163 4.71 -19.01 1.53
CA GLY A 163 3.39 -18.54 1.88
C GLY A 163 2.37 -19.67 1.94
N ARG A 164 1.40 -19.54 2.85
CA ARG A 164 0.21 -20.40 2.91
C ARG A 164 -1.01 -19.52 3.01
N ILE A 165 -2.05 -19.90 2.27
CA ILE A 165 -3.35 -19.20 2.26
C ILE A 165 -4.43 -20.25 2.56
N ALA A 166 -5.39 -19.87 3.36
CA ALA A 166 -6.57 -20.69 3.63
C ALA A 166 -7.83 -19.84 3.60
N SER A 167 -8.90 -20.41 3.01
CA SER A 167 -10.25 -19.87 3.13
C SER A 167 -10.93 -20.60 4.29
N LEU A 168 -11.19 -19.90 5.39
CA LEU A 168 -11.72 -20.52 6.62
C LEU A 168 -13.20 -20.19 6.80
N LYS A 169 -13.54 -19.30 7.71
CA LYS A 169 -14.92 -18.94 8.07
C LYS A 169 -15.77 -18.56 6.85
N TRP A 170 -15.27 -17.69 6.01
CA TRP A 170 -16.02 -17.11 4.90
C TRP A 170 -16.15 -18.03 3.67
N SER A 171 -15.53 -19.22 3.67
CA SER A 171 -15.78 -20.27 2.68
C SER A 171 -16.90 -21.24 3.10
N ARG A 172 -17.36 -21.18 4.35
CA ARG A 172 -18.45 -22.05 4.81
C ARG A 172 -19.79 -21.58 4.23
N PRO A 173 -20.68 -22.49 3.81
CA PRO A 173 -21.92 -22.14 3.11
C PRO A 173 -22.81 -21.13 3.83
N GLU A 174 -22.92 -21.22 5.14
CA GLU A 174 -23.72 -20.28 5.95
C GLU A 174 -23.16 -18.85 5.91
N TYR A 175 -21.84 -18.68 5.95
CA TYR A 175 -21.21 -17.37 5.87
C TYR A 175 -21.17 -16.82 4.44
N VAL A 176 -21.00 -17.68 3.44
CA VAL A 176 -21.13 -17.30 2.02
C VAL A 176 -22.53 -16.77 1.73
N ARG A 177 -23.59 -17.43 2.24
CA ARG A 177 -24.96 -16.94 2.08
C ARG A 177 -25.18 -15.58 2.77
N ARG A 178 -24.60 -15.37 3.95
CA ARG A 178 -24.67 -14.07 4.63
C ARG A 178 -23.97 -12.98 3.82
N LEU A 179 -22.76 -13.26 3.34
CA LEU A 179 -21.97 -12.32 2.55
C LEU A 179 -22.70 -11.88 1.27
N LYS A 180 -23.31 -12.85 0.54
CA LYS A 180 -24.10 -12.58 -0.67
C LYS A 180 -25.31 -11.67 -0.44
N LYS A 181 -25.82 -11.58 0.78
CA LYS A 181 -26.92 -10.67 1.12
C LYS A 181 -26.47 -9.23 1.38
N THR A 182 -25.17 -9.02 1.60
CA THR A 182 -24.58 -7.70 1.92
C THR A 182 -23.80 -7.12 0.76
N MET A 183 -23.58 -7.89 -0.29
CA MET A 183 -22.93 -7.49 -1.55
C MET A 183 -23.95 -7.08 -2.61
#